data_06b939fa861fd1d986734371d88deaff
#
_entry.id   06b939fa861fd1d986734371d88deaff
#
_cell.length_a   1.000
_cell.length_b   1.000
_cell.length_c   1.000
_cell.angle_alpha   90.00
_cell.angle_beta   90.00
_cell.angle_gamma   90.00
#
_symmetry.space_group_name_H-M   'P 1'
#
loop_
_entity.id
_entity.type
_entity.pdbx_description
1 polymer ?
#
loop_
_entity_poly.entity_id
_entity_poly.type
_entity_poly.pdbx_seq_one_letter_code
_entity_poly.pdbx_strand_id
1 'polypeptide(L)'
;MNPPRRVALVTGGSRGIGRAVASTLAEQGWTVAFTWREREEEARRVAEELGDRGRPFRFDLRDRARAGDLVREVEEQVGPIAGLVNNAGVRRDGLLATLADDAWDDLIDANLGGVFRCCRAAVPRMLHRRQGSIVNVSSMTAVHGLGGQAAYGAAKAGILGLTRSLAREVGSRGVRVNAVIPGFVPTEMVADVPPDRVKALRSAEALPAGVTTTGVAGAIAFLLSDAAASITGQTLVVDAGLLA
;
A
#
# COMPACT_ATOMS: atom_id res chain seq x y z
N MET A 1 23.22 20.37 12.04
CA MET A 1 23.08 18.92 11.72
C MET A 1 21.75 18.76 10.99
N ASN A 2 21.76 18.18 9.79
CA ASN A 2 20.50 17.84 9.13
C ASN A 2 19.74 16.82 10.01
N PRO A 3 18.41 16.95 10.19
CA PRO A 3 17.64 15.96 10.92
C PRO A 3 17.83 14.58 10.29
N PRO A 4 17.83 13.50 11.11
CA PRO A 4 17.99 12.16 10.57
C PRO A 4 16.91 11.91 9.52
N ARG A 5 17.31 11.39 8.36
CA ARG A 5 16.39 11.08 7.25
C ARG A 5 15.37 10.03 7.71
N ARG A 6 14.09 10.31 7.56
CA ARG A 6 13.03 9.33 7.85
C ARG A 6 13.08 8.22 6.80
N VAL A 7 12.94 6.97 7.22
CA VAL A 7 12.86 5.82 6.30
C VAL A 7 11.42 5.35 6.15
N ALA A 8 10.99 5.18 4.90
CA ALA A 8 9.73 4.54 4.56
C ALA A 8 9.99 3.20 3.85
N LEU A 9 9.25 2.16 4.23
CA LEU A 9 9.18 0.90 3.48
C LEU A 9 7.88 0.88 2.68
N VAL A 10 7.98 0.80 1.34
CA VAL A 10 6.85 0.76 0.41
C VAL A 10 6.82 -0.59 -0.29
N THR A 11 5.81 -1.42 -0.03
CA THR A 11 5.68 -2.68 -0.75
C THR A 11 5.12 -2.46 -2.16
N GLY A 12 5.72 -3.10 -3.18
CA GLY A 12 5.32 -2.96 -4.57
C GLY A 12 5.62 -1.58 -5.16
N GLY A 13 6.80 -1.01 -4.85
CA GLY A 13 7.17 0.35 -5.22
C GLY A 13 7.76 0.50 -6.63
N SER A 14 7.88 -0.56 -7.41
CA SER A 14 8.49 -0.48 -8.76
C SER A 14 7.55 0.04 -9.84
N ARG A 15 6.24 0.13 -9.60
CA ARG A 15 5.24 0.59 -10.59
C ARG A 15 3.97 1.16 -9.94
N GLY A 16 3.10 1.74 -10.76
CA GLY A 16 1.77 2.19 -10.38
C GLY A 16 1.73 3.12 -9.18
N ILE A 17 0.79 2.90 -8.28
CA ILE A 17 0.63 3.69 -7.06
C ILE A 17 1.89 3.63 -6.20
N GLY A 18 2.49 2.44 -6.03
CA GLY A 18 3.68 2.27 -5.19
C GLY A 18 4.89 3.09 -5.67
N ARG A 19 5.13 3.17 -7.00
CA ARG A 19 6.16 4.03 -7.58
C ARG A 19 5.87 5.51 -7.31
N ALA A 20 4.62 5.94 -7.52
CA ALA A 20 4.23 7.31 -7.23
C ALA A 20 4.43 7.67 -5.75
N VAL A 21 4.08 6.74 -4.83
CA VAL A 21 4.34 6.90 -3.39
C VAL A 21 5.84 7.02 -3.11
N ALA A 22 6.66 6.16 -3.71
CA ALA A 22 8.11 6.21 -3.52
C ALA A 22 8.70 7.55 -3.99
N SER A 23 8.27 8.05 -5.16
CA SER A 23 8.70 9.34 -5.70
C SER A 23 8.25 10.51 -4.81
N THR A 24 6.96 10.55 -4.45
CA THR A 24 6.41 11.63 -3.59
C THR A 24 7.11 11.67 -2.22
N LEU A 25 7.38 10.52 -1.60
CA LEU A 25 8.10 10.48 -0.32
C LEU A 25 9.56 10.92 -0.46
N ALA A 26 10.25 10.52 -1.54
CA ALA A 26 11.62 10.93 -1.80
C ALA A 26 11.74 12.46 -2.00
N GLU A 27 10.80 13.07 -2.75
CA GLU A 27 10.68 14.52 -2.91
C GLU A 27 10.47 15.25 -1.58
N GLN A 28 9.73 14.63 -0.63
CA GLN A 28 9.52 15.14 0.72
C GLN A 28 10.68 14.85 1.69
N GLY A 29 11.79 14.33 1.19
CA GLY A 29 13.01 14.13 1.98
C GLY A 29 13.14 12.78 2.67
N TRP A 30 12.22 11.82 2.45
CA TRP A 30 12.35 10.47 2.95
C TRP A 30 13.41 9.67 2.20
N THR A 31 14.05 8.72 2.87
CA THR A 31 14.72 7.61 2.20
C THR A 31 13.70 6.48 2.06
N VAL A 32 13.54 5.95 0.86
CA VAL A 32 12.50 5.00 0.52
C VAL A 32 13.10 3.64 0.20
N ALA A 33 12.93 2.69 1.11
CA ALA A 33 13.08 1.29 0.80
C ALA A 33 11.79 0.83 0.10
N PHE A 34 11.89 0.25 -1.09
CA PHE A 34 10.73 -0.22 -1.82
C PHE A 34 10.92 -1.64 -2.33
N THR A 35 9.84 -2.40 -2.42
CA THR A 35 9.93 -3.79 -2.85
C THR A 35 9.45 -4.02 -4.27
N TRP A 36 10.04 -5.05 -4.89
CA TRP A 36 9.66 -5.60 -6.18
C TRP A 36 9.69 -7.14 -6.11
N ARG A 37 9.03 -7.83 -7.07
CA ARG A 37 8.99 -9.29 -7.09
C ARG A 37 9.69 -9.88 -8.32
N GLU A 38 9.24 -9.53 -9.51
CA GLU A 38 9.67 -10.16 -10.77
C GLU A 38 10.40 -9.18 -11.70
N ARG A 39 10.04 -7.91 -11.70
CA ARG A 39 10.53 -6.92 -12.67
C ARG A 39 11.71 -6.11 -12.11
N GLU A 40 12.88 -6.73 -12.12
CA GLU A 40 14.09 -6.14 -11.57
C GLU A 40 14.51 -4.86 -12.28
N GLU A 41 14.44 -4.84 -13.63
CA GLU A 41 14.81 -3.67 -14.42
C GLU A 41 13.95 -2.44 -14.12
N GLU A 42 12.65 -2.64 -13.89
CA GLU A 42 11.76 -1.54 -13.47
C GLU A 42 12.17 -1.02 -12.07
N ALA A 43 12.52 -1.91 -11.16
CA ALA A 43 12.97 -1.52 -9.84
C ALA A 43 14.30 -0.76 -9.89
N ARG A 44 15.24 -1.16 -10.75
CA ARG A 44 16.52 -0.43 -10.97
C ARG A 44 16.27 0.97 -11.49
N ARG A 45 15.40 1.13 -12.51
CA ARG A 45 15.04 2.45 -13.05
C ARG A 45 14.44 3.36 -11.97
N VAL A 46 13.53 2.84 -11.16
CA VAL A 46 12.97 3.62 -10.05
C VAL A 46 14.06 3.98 -9.03
N ALA A 47 14.99 3.08 -8.71
CA ALA A 47 16.10 3.40 -7.81
C ALA A 47 17.02 4.49 -8.38
N GLU A 48 17.31 4.46 -9.69
CA GLU A 48 18.08 5.49 -10.39
C GLU A 48 17.37 6.85 -10.35
N GLU A 49 16.05 6.88 -10.62
CA GLU A 49 15.22 8.10 -10.54
C GLU A 49 15.20 8.70 -9.12
N LEU A 50 15.17 7.88 -8.09
CA LEU A 50 15.17 8.31 -6.70
C LEU A 50 16.58 8.66 -6.18
N GLY A 51 17.63 8.25 -6.89
CA GLY A 51 19.02 8.49 -6.53
C GLY A 51 19.40 7.95 -5.16
N ASP A 52 20.03 8.80 -4.35
CA ASP A 52 20.49 8.44 -3.00
C ASP A 52 19.34 8.15 -2.00
N ARG A 53 18.10 8.40 -2.41
CA ARG A 53 16.91 8.16 -1.60
C ARG A 53 16.18 6.85 -1.90
N GLY A 54 16.48 6.16 -3.00
CA GLY A 54 15.83 4.91 -3.42
C GLY A 54 16.66 3.67 -3.05
N ARG A 55 16.04 2.68 -2.41
CA ARG A 55 16.67 1.38 -2.11
C ARG A 55 15.72 0.24 -2.45
N PRO A 56 15.97 -0.53 -3.52
CA PRO A 56 15.13 -1.65 -3.94
C PRO A 56 15.45 -2.92 -3.16
N PHE A 57 14.41 -3.67 -2.80
CA PHE A 57 14.50 -4.97 -2.14
C PHE A 57 13.60 -5.98 -2.85
N ARG A 58 14.11 -7.18 -3.11
CA ARG A 58 13.27 -8.25 -3.67
C ARG A 58 12.41 -8.87 -2.57
N PHE A 59 11.09 -8.93 -2.80
CA PHE A 59 10.15 -9.48 -1.84
C PHE A 59 8.88 -9.99 -2.51
N ASP A 60 8.47 -11.22 -2.18
CA ASP A 60 7.15 -11.74 -2.49
C ASP A 60 6.27 -11.72 -1.24
N LEU A 61 5.07 -11.16 -1.34
CA LEU A 61 4.09 -11.10 -0.25
C LEU A 61 3.69 -12.49 0.28
N ARG A 62 3.79 -13.53 -0.53
CA ARG A 62 3.46 -14.92 -0.18
C ARG A 62 4.53 -15.60 0.67
N ASP A 63 5.76 -15.09 0.62
CA ASP A 63 6.85 -15.66 1.41
C ASP A 63 6.65 -15.32 2.89
N ARG A 64 6.16 -16.33 3.62
CA ARG A 64 5.78 -16.19 5.03
C ARG A 64 6.96 -15.92 5.97
N ALA A 65 8.14 -16.39 5.61
CA ALA A 65 9.37 -16.22 6.40
C ALA A 65 10.03 -14.86 6.11
N ARG A 66 9.98 -14.41 4.87
CA ARG A 66 10.77 -13.30 4.33
C ARG A 66 10.42 -11.90 4.88
N ALA A 67 9.18 -11.67 5.34
CA ALA A 67 8.77 -10.34 5.81
C ALA A 67 9.59 -9.85 7.02
N GLY A 68 9.93 -10.76 7.95
CA GLY A 68 10.79 -10.43 9.10
C GLY A 68 12.21 -10.07 8.68
N ASP A 69 12.77 -10.84 7.75
CA ASP A 69 14.10 -10.61 7.20
C ASP A 69 14.16 -9.30 6.41
N LEU A 70 13.15 -9.02 5.56
CA LEU A 70 13.05 -7.76 4.84
C LEU A 70 13.11 -6.55 5.77
N VAL A 71 12.30 -6.54 6.83
CA VAL A 71 12.28 -5.43 7.79
C VAL A 71 13.64 -5.28 8.48
N ARG A 72 14.29 -6.38 8.85
CA ARG A 72 15.64 -6.36 9.43
C ARG A 72 16.65 -5.80 8.45
N GLU A 73 16.70 -6.31 7.22
CA GLU A 73 17.62 -5.84 6.17
C GLU A 73 17.44 -4.35 5.86
N VAL A 74 16.20 -3.87 5.75
CA VAL A 74 15.92 -2.45 5.55
C VAL A 74 16.47 -1.61 6.71
N GLU A 75 16.25 -2.02 7.95
CA GLU A 75 16.74 -1.25 9.10
C GLU A 75 18.26 -1.29 9.22
N GLU A 76 18.91 -2.39 8.87
CA GLU A 76 20.37 -2.51 8.87
C GLU A 76 21.04 -1.69 7.74
N GLN A 77 20.47 -1.71 6.54
CA GLN A 77 21.08 -1.08 5.37
C GLN A 77 20.66 0.38 5.14
N VAL A 78 19.46 0.75 5.58
CA VAL A 78 18.87 2.06 5.28
C VAL A 78 18.63 2.87 6.56
N GLY A 79 18.12 2.23 7.60
CA GLY A 79 17.83 2.86 8.89
C GLY A 79 16.44 2.54 9.42
N PRO A 80 16.12 3.03 10.63
CA PRO A 80 14.87 2.74 11.32
C PRO A 80 13.62 3.09 10.50
N ILE A 81 12.74 2.12 10.24
CA ILE A 81 11.50 2.32 9.48
C ILE A 81 10.54 3.17 10.31
N ALA A 82 10.33 4.43 9.88
CA ALA A 82 9.36 5.36 10.45
C ALA A 82 8.00 5.27 9.76
N GLY A 83 7.95 4.89 8.48
CA GLY A 83 6.75 4.71 7.68
C GLY A 83 6.68 3.34 7.02
N LEU A 84 5.51 2.67 7.07
CA LEU A 84 5.24 1.46 6.31
C LEU A 84 4.04 1.68 5.40
N VAL A 85 4.20 1.47 4.09
CA VAL A 85 3.12 1.50 3.12
C VAL A 85 2.91 0.11 2.55
N ASN A 86 1.83 -0.54 2.95
CA ASN A 86 1.40 -1.82 2.41
C ASN A 86 0.56 -1.57 1.15
N ASN A 87 1.23 -1.45 0.01
CA ASN A 87 0.62 -1.18 -1.29
C ASN A 87 0.59 -2.41 -2.21
N ALA A 88 1.58 -3.29 -2.13
CA ALA A 88 1.64 -4.48 -2.99
C ALA A 88 0.37 -5.33 -2.87
N GLY A 89 -0.05 -5.88 -4.00
CA GLY A 89 -1.19 -6.76 -4.07
C GLY A 89 -1.31 -7.40 -5.46
N VAL A 90 -2.13 -8.40 -5.55
CA VAL A 90 -2.47 -9.10 -6.80
C VAL A 90 -3.97 -9.02 -7.03
N ARG A 91 -4.36 -8.90 -8.30
CA ARG A 91 -5.76 -8.99 -8.73
C ARG A 91 -5.93 -10.21 -9.63
N ARG A 92 -6.98 -10.95 -9.40
CA ARG A 92 -7.45 -12.02 -10.26
C ARG A 92 -8.97 -11.99 -10.22
N ASP A 93 -9.58 -11.66 -11.35
CA ASP A 93 -11.03 -11.59 -11.48
C ASP A 93 -11.57 -12.97 -11.87
N GLY A 94 -12.74 -13.32 -11.35
CA GLY A 94 -13.45 -14.56 -11.62
C GLY A 94 -14.77 -14.62 -10.85
N LEU A 95 -15.79 -15.28 -11.44
CA LEU A 95 -17.06 -15.46 -10.76
C LEU A 95 -16.90 -16.41 -9.56
N LEU A 96 -17.51 -16.11 -8.42
CA LEU A 96 -17.40 -16.90 -7.21
C LEU A 96 -17.79 -18.38 -7.43
N ALA A 97 -18.81 -18.62 -8.24
CA ALA A 97 -19.29 -19.97 -8.52
C ALA A 97 -18.28 -20.88 -9.23
N THR A 98 -17.27 -20.30 -9.87
CA THR A 98 -16.21 -21.04 -10.60
C THR A 98 -14.81 -20.75 -10.06
N LEU A 99 -14.70 -20.02 -8.96
CA LEU A 99 -13.41 -19.73 -8.33
C LEU A 99 -12.92 -20.97 -7.59
N ALA A 100 -11.75 -21.48 -7.97
CA ALA A 100 -11.11 -22.59 -7.27
C ALA A 100 -10.62 -22.16 -5.87
N ASP A 101 -10.62 -23.09 -4.92
CA ASP A 101 -10.21 -22.83 -3.53
C ASP A 101 -8.78 -22.28 -3.45
N ASP A 102 -7.84 -22.88 -4.21
CA ASP A 102 -6.44 -22.39 -4.24
C ASP A 102 -6.33 -20.98 -4.80
N ALA A 103 -7.20 -20.56 -5.72
CA ALA A 103 -7.20 -19.20 -6.22
C ALA A 103 -7.74 -18.20 -5.18
N TRP A 104 -8.73 -18.63 -4.40
CA TRP A 104 -9.20 -17.90 -3.22
C TRP A 104 -8.09 -17.76 -2.19
N ASP A 105 -7.48 -18.87 -1.79
CA ASP A 105 -6.42 -18.90 -0.78
C ASP A 105 -5.22 -18.04 -1.19
N ASP A 106 -4.78 -18.11 -2.46
CA ASP A 106 -3.70 -17.29 -3.00
C ASP A 106 -4.00 -15.79 -2.94
N LEU A 107 -5.23 -15.40 -3.29
CA LEU A 107 -5.66 -13.99 -3.20
C LEU A 107 -5.70 -13.47 -1.77
N ILE A 108 -6.27 -14.25 -0.84
CA ILE A 108 -6.32 -13.89 0.57
C ILE A 108 -4.91 -13.85 1.17
N ASP A 109 -4.08 -14.87 0.90
CA ASP A 109 -2.72 -14.93 1.44
C ASP A 109 -1.83 -13.80 0.92
N ALA A 110 -1.89 -13.49 -0.38
CA ALA A 110 -1.12 -12.39 -0.94
C ALA A 110 -1.59 -11.03 -0.43
N ASN A 111 -2.90 -10.72 -0.56
CA ASN A 111 -3.40 -9.36 -0.31
C ASN A 111 -3.60 -9.04 1.18
N LEU A 112 -4.17 -9.94 1.97
CA LEU A 112 -4.42 -9.74 3.39
C LEU A 112 -3.30 -10.33 4.24
N GLY A 113 -2.89 -11.57 3.96
CA GLY A 113 -1.79 -12.23 4.66
C GLY A 113 -0.46 -11.47 4.50
N GLY A 114 -0.17 -10.95 3.29
CA GLY A 114 1.01 -10.12 3.04
C GLY A 114 1.03 -8.85 3.89
N VAL A 115 -0.09 -8.11 3.96
CA VAL A 115 -0.22 -6.92 4.82
C VAL A 115 -0.04 -7.27 6.29
N PHE A 116 -0.68 -8.35 6.76
CA PHE A 116 -0.51 -8.84 8.12
C PHE A 116 0.97 -9.15 8.43
N ARG A 117 1.68 -9.85 7.55
CA ARG A 117 3.10 -10.21 7.74
C ARG A 117 4.01 -8.99 7.83
N CYS A 118 3.82 -8.00 6.94
CA CYS A 118 4.60 -6.76 6.98
C CYS A 118 4.31 -5.95 8.25
N CYS A 119 3.05 -5.82 8.66
CA CYS A 119 2.69 -5.18 9.91
C CYS A 119 3.31 -5.90 11.12
N ARG A 120 3.16 -7.24 11.19
CA ARG A 120 3.71 -8.06 12.27
C ARG A 120 5.24 -7.92 12.40
N ALA A 121 5.94 -7.75 11.28
CA ALA A 121 7.39 -7.57 11.28
C ALA A 121 7.82 -6.16 11.72
N ALA A 122 7.12 -5.11 11.29
CA ALA A 122 7.50 -3.73 11.57
C ALA A 122 7.01 -3.21 12.93
N VAL A 123 5.83 -3.62 13.38
CA VAL A 123 5.18 -3.12 14.60
C VAL A 123 6.05 -3.24 15.85
N PRO A 124 6.68 -4.38 16.18
CA PRO A 124 7.51 -4.49 17.40
C PRO A 124 8.62 -3.44 17.46
N ARG A 125 9.23 -3.13 16.31
CA ARG A 125 10.32 -2.14 16.18
C ARG A 125 9.79 -0.72 16.35
N MET A 126 8.63 -0.40 15.75
CA MET A 126 7.95 0.89 15.94
C MET A 126 7.51 1.09 17.39
N LEU A 127 6.95 0.06 18.04
CA LEU A 127 6.55 0.10 19.45
C LEU A 127 7.75 0.36 20.39
N HIS A 128 8.89 -0.28 20.12
CA HIS A 128 10.12 -0.05 20.87
C HIS A 128 10.58 1.41 20.81
N ARG A 129 10.51 2.00 19.62
CA ARG A 129 10.86 3.43 19.41
C ARG A 129 9.75 4.40 19.79
N ARG A 130 8.54 3.90 20.10
CA ARG A 130 7.33 4.70 20.35
C ARG A 130 7.02 5.67 19.21
N GLN A 131 7.31 5.29 17.98
CA GLN A 131 7.15 6.11 16.79
C GLN A 131 6.96 5.23 15.56
N GLY A 132 5.94 5.55 14.74
CA GLY A 132 5.69 4.89 13.47
C GLY A 132 4.36 5.31 12.85
N SER A 133 4.26 5.18 11.53
CA SER A 133 3.01 5.37 10.80
C SER A 133 2.87 4.29 9.75
N ILE A 134 1.73 3.60 9.75
CA ILE A 134 1.41 2.54 8.79
C ILE A 134 0.23 3.00 7.93
N VAL A 135 0.36 2.88 6.63
CA VAL A 135 -0.72 3.13 5.67
C VAL A 135 -0.95 1.87 4.84
N ASN A 136 -2.15 1.32 4.93
CA ASN A 136 -2.58 0.14 4.20
C ASN A 136 -3.40 0.54 2.97
N VAL A 137 -3.00 0.11 1.78
CA VAL A 137 -3.75 0.39 0.54
C VAL A 137 -4.81 -0.69 0.33
N SER A 138 -6.08 -0.28 0.50
CA SER A 138 -7.25 -1.10 0.22
C SER A 138 -7.72 -0.91 -1.24
N SER A 139 -9.00 -0.92 -1.51
CA SER A 139 -9.61 -0.74 -2.83
C SER A 139 -11.07 -0.32 -2.69
N MET A 140 -11.63 0.37 -3.68
CA MET A 140 -13.07 0.62 -3.77
C MET A 140 -13.90 -0.67 -3.68
N THR A 141 -13.38 -1.80 -4.15
CA THR A 141 -14.04 -3.11 -4.03
C THR A 141 -14.25 -3.59 -2.60
N ALA A 142 -13.52 -3.05 -1.64
CA ALA A 142 -13.70 -3.36 -0.22
C ALA A 142 -15.01 -2.81 0.38
N VAL A 143 -15.58 -1.78 -0.24
CA VAL A 143 -16.76 -1.04 0.27
C VAL A 143 -17.92 -1.03 -0.71
N HIS A 144 -17.65 -1.01 -2.02
CA HIS A 144 -18.69 -0.95 -3.05
C HIS A 144 -19.00 -2.33 -3.64
N GLY A 145 -18.00 -3.24 -3.64
CA GLY A 145 -18.10 -4.53 -4.31
C GLY A 145 -18.10 -4.40 -5.83
N LEU A 146 -17.52 -5.39 -6.52
CA LEU A 146 -17.58 -5.49 -7.97
C LEU A 146 -17.79 -6.96 -8.35
N GLY A 147 -18.72 -7.21 -9.29
CA GLY A 147 -18.92 -8.55 -9.83
C GLY A 147 -17.62 -9.14 -10.36
N GLY A 148 -17.34 -10.41 -10.05
CA GLY A 148 -16.09 -11.08 -10.40
C GLY A 148 -14.90 -10.78 -9.47
N GLN A 149 -15.07 -10.01 -8.40
CA GLN A 149 -13.98 -9.66 -7.46
C GLN A 149 -14.29 -10.05 -6.01
N ALA A 150 -15.08 -11.09 -5.76
CA ALA A 150 -15.47 -11.49 -4.42
C ALA A 150 -14.26 -11.77 -3.50
N ALA A 151 -13.28 -12.56 -3.95
CA ALA A 151 -12.08 -12.87 -3.17
C ALA A 151 -11.18 -11.64 -2.97
N TYR A 152 -10.97 -10.85 -4.02
CA TYR A 152 -10.20 -9.61 -3.94
C TYR A 152 -10.86 -8.59 -3.01
N GLY A 153 -12.18 -8.40 -3.14
CA GLY A 153 -12.98 -7.52 -2.27
C GLY A 153 -12.92 -7.96 -0.81
N ALA A 154 -13.06 -9.26 -0.55
CA ALA A 154 -12.96 -9.82 0.80
C ALA A 154 -11.58 -9.55 1.44
N ALA A 155 -10.49 -9.79 0.68
CA ALA A 155 -9.13 -9.50 1.15
C ALA A 155 -8.95 -8.01 1.46
N LYS A 156 -9.40 -7.13 0.55
CA LYS A 156 -9.28 -5.68 0.70
C LYS A 156 -10.18 -5.11 1.80
N ALA A 157 -11.35 -5.70 2.05
CA ALA A 157 -12.20 -5.38 3.19
C ALA A 157 -11.55 -5.83 4.52
N GLY A 158 -10.93 -7.02 4.54
CA GLY A 158 -10.17 -7.51 5.70
C GLY A 158 -9.04 -6.56 6.13
N ILE A 159 -8.39 -5.86 5.18
CA ILE A 159 -7.38 -4.83 5.46
C ILE A 159 -7.98 -3.68 6.29
N LEU A 160 -9.22 -3.28 6.05
CA LEU A 160 -9.88 -2.20 6.81
C LEU A 160 -10.14 -2.62 8.26
N GLY A 161 -10.55 -3.89 8.47
CA GLY A 161 -10.70 -4.47 9.80
C GLY A 161 -9.37 -4.55 10.55
N LEU A 162 -8.33 -5.08 9.89
CA LEU A 162 -6.96 -5.13 10.43
C LEU A 162 -6.46 -3.73 10.80
N THR A 163 -6.66 -2.73 9.96
CA THR A 163 -6.25 -1.34 10.20
C THR A 163 -6.85 -0.79 11.49
N ARG A 164 -8.18 -0.95 11.68
CA ARG A 164 -8.88 -0.43 12.86
C ARG A 164 -8.43 -1.12 14.15
N SER A 165 -8.31 -2.45 14.13
CA SER A 165 -7.89 -3.22 15.29
C SER A 165 -6.45 -2.88 15.67
N LEU A 166 -5.54 -2.91 14.70
CA LEU A 166 -4.13 -2.62 14.94
C LEU A 166 -3.91 -1.18 15.45
N ALA A 167 -4.66 -0.20 14.93
CA ALA A 167 -4.58 1.18 15.40
C ALA A 167 -4.88 1.30 16.92
N ARG A 168 -5.84 0.52 17.43
CA ARG A 168 -6.16 0.49 18.87
C ARG A 168 -5.09 -0.22 19.69
N GLU A 169 -4.50 -1.28 19.17
CA GLU A 169 -3.43 -2.03 19.85
C GLU A 169 -2.16 -1.20 20.04
N VAL A 170 -1.78 -0.39 19.03
CA VAL A 170 -0.48 0.28 18.98
C VAL A 170 -0.53 1.77 19.31
N GLY A 171 -1.72 2.37 19.34
CA GLY A 171 -1.89 3.84 19.47
C GLY A 171 -1.31 4.40 20.75
N SER A 172 -1.45 3.71 21.90
CA SER A 172 -0.88 4.12 23.19
C SER A 172 0.65 4.19 23.20
N ARG A 173 1.28 3.59 22.20
CA ARG A 173 2.74 3.59 22.03
C ARG A 173 3.20 4.54 20.91
N GLY A 174 2.34 5.47 20.46
CA GLY A 174 2.70 6.49 19.48
C GLY A 174 2.80 5.98 18.01
N VAL A 175 2.21 4.83 17.72
CA VAL A 175 2.14 4.27 16.36
C VAL A 175 0.75 4.50 15.78
N ARG A 176 0.68 5.07 14.57
CA ARG A 176 -0.57 5.30 13.85
C ARG A 176 -0.77 4.28 12.74
N VAL A 177 -2.00 3.87 12.50
CA VAL A 177 -2.33 2.93 11.43
C VAL A 177 -3.59 3.41 10.72
N ASN A 178 -3.50 3.67 9.42
CA ASN A 178 -4.62 4.14 8.60
C ASN A 178 -4.72 3.34 7.30
N ALA A 179 -5.83 3.46 6.62
CA ALA A 179 -6.03 2.88 5.29
C ALA A 179 -6.34 3.97 4.25
N VAL A 180 -5.98 3.70 3.00
CA VAL A 180 -6.42 4.48 1.83
C VAL A 180 -7.23 3.58 0.92
N ILE A 181 -8.35 4.06 0.43
CA ILE A 181 -9.16 3.42 -0.61
C ILE A 181 -9.00 4.21 -1.91
N PRO A 182 -8.16 3.76 -2.85
CA PRO A 182 -8.14 4.33 -4.18
C PRO A 182 -9.41 3.98 -4.95
N GLY A 183 -9.90 4.92 -5.78
CA GLY A 183 -10.87 4.66 -6.82
C GLY A 183 -10.26 3.93 -8.02
N PHE A 184 -10.78 4.18 -9.21
CA PHE A 184 -10.24 3.64 -10.44
C PHE A 184 -8.98 4.42 -10.86
N VAL A 185 -7.80 3.88 -10.56
CA VAL A 185 -6.51 4.48 -10.93
C VAL A 185 -5.96 3.76 -12.17
N PRO A 186 -5.69 4.46 -13.30
CA PRO A 186 -5.17 3.84 -14.51
C PRO A 186 -3.71 3.41 -14.31
N THR A 187 -3.55 2.13 -14.00
CA THR A 187 -2.26 1.47 -13.82
C THR A 187 -2.25 0.16 -14.61
N GLU A 188 -1.09 -0.46 -14.76
CA GLU A 188 -0.97 -1.76 -15.44
C GLU A 188 -1.86 -2.85 -14.79
N MET A 189 -2.16 -2.74 -13.49
CA MET A 189 -3.02 -3.70 -12.80
C MET A 189 -4.46 -3.75 -13.34
N VAL A 190 -4.90 -2.68 -14.00
CA VAL A 190 -6.25 -2.53 -14.56
C VAL A 190 -6.26 -2.40 -16.08
N ALA A 191 -5.14 -2.71 -16.74
CA ALA A 191 -5.00 -2.60 -18.20
C ALA A 191 -5.92 -3.55 -18.99
N ASP A 192 -6.36 -4.63 -18.37
CA ASP A 192 -7.28 -5.63 -18.91
C ASP A 192 -8.77 -5.29 -18.72
N VAL A 193 -9.09 -4.18 -18.03
CA VAL A 193 -10.48 -3.73 -17.85
C VAL A 193 -11.05 -3.25 -19.18
N PRO A 194 -12.22 -3.76 -19.62
CA PRO A 194 -12.83 -3.36 -20.87
C PRO A 194 -13.05 -1.84 -20.97
N PRO A 195 -12.81 -1.22 -22.14
CA PRO A 195 -12.91 0.23 -22.32
C PRO A 195 -14.26 0.82 -21.90
N ASP A 196 -15.36 0.13 -22.20
CA ASP A 196 -16.70 0.59 -21.82
C ASP A 196 -16.89 0.64 -20.30
N ARG A 197 -16.30 -0.32 -19.57
CA ARG A 197 -16.31 -0.33 -18.12
C ARG A 197 -15.44 0.80 -17.54
N VAL A 198 -14.29 1.05 -18.15
CA VAL A 198 -13.43 2.20 -17.80
C VAL A 198 -14.20 3.50 -18.00
N LYS A 199 -14.88 3.65 -19.15
CA LYS A 199 -15.71 4.83 -19.45
C LYS A 199 -16.83 5.00 -18.43
N ALA A 200 -17.53 3.93 -18.08
CA ALA A 200 -18.60 3.98 -17.08
C ALA A 200 -18.08 4.43 -15.69
N LEU A 201 -16.95 3.87 -15.22
CA LEU A 201 -16.32 4.28 -13.97
C LEU A 201 -15.92 5.75 -14.00
N ARG A 202 -15.28 6.21 -15.08
CA ARG A 202 -14.88 7.60 -15.25
C ARG A 202 -16.08 8.57 -15.28
N SER A 203 -17.18 8.17 -15.92
CA SER A 203 -18.38 8.99 -15.99
C SER A 203 -19.12 9.12 -14.65
N ALA A 204 -18.86 8.21 -13.72
CA ALA A 204 -19.41 8.23 -12.36
C ALA A 204 -18.54 9.04 -11.38
N GLU A 205 -17.30 9.40 -11.76
CA GLU A 205 -16.44 10.27 -10.95
C GLU A 205 -17.00 11.71 -10.94
N ALA A 206 -17.08 12.33 -9.75
CA ALA A 206 -17.54 13.71 -9.61
C ALA A 206 -16.49 14.73 -10.06
N LEU A 207 -15.20 14.40 -9.92
CA LEU A 207 -14.11 15.27 -10.33
C LEU A 207 -13.65 14.90 -11.75
N PRO A 208 -13.64 15.86 -12.72
CA PRO A 208 -13.35 15.56 -14.13
C PRO A 208 -11.91 15.09 -14.39
N ALA A 209 -10.97 15.44 -13.53
CA ALA A 209 -9.59 14.98 -13.62
C ALA A 209 -9.43 13.49 -13.25
N GLY A 210 -10.43 12.93 -12.57
CA GLY A 210 -10.38 11.56 -12.05
C GLY A 210 -9.29 11.32 -11.01
N VAL A 211 -9.08 10.05 -10.68
CA VAL A 211 -8.03 9.65 -9.72
C VAL A 211 -6.71 9.43 -10.44
N THR A 212 -5.62 9.96 -9.88
CA THR A 212 -4.26 9.75 -10.37
C THR A 212 -3.42 9.00 -9.34
N THR A 213 -2.34 8.36 -9.80
CA THR A 213 -1.36 7.72 -8.89
C THR A 213 -0.73 8.74 -7.95
N THR A 214 -0.47 9.97 -8.42
CA THR A 214 0.08 11.07 -7.62
C THR A 214 -0.92 11.58 -6.58
N GLY A 215 -2.22 11.65 -6.90
CA GLY A 215 -3.26 12.01 -5.93
C GLY A 215 -3.34 11.00 -4.78
N VAL A 216 -3.30 9.71 -5.09
CA VAL A 216 -3.25 8.65 -4.06
C VAL A 216 -1.95 8.73 -3.26
N ALA A 217 -0.81 8.96 -3.92
CA ALA A 217 0.49 9.09 -3.25
C ALA A 217 0.53 10.29 -2.29
N GLY A 218 -0.05 11.42 -2.68
CA GLY A 218 -0.18 12.61 -1.81
C GLY A 218 -0.98 12.31 -0.55
N ALA A 219 -2.11 11.60 -0.67
CA ALA A 219 -2.92 11.18 0.49
C ALA A 219 -2.15 10.24 1.42
N ILE A 220 -1.39 9.28 0.88
CA ILE A 220 -0.54 8.36 1.64
C ILE A 220 0.57 9.15 2.34
N ALA A 221 1.26 10.06 1.65
CA ALA A 221 2.31 10.88 2.22
C ALA A 221 1.80 11.78 3.35
N PHE A 222 0.60 12.37 3.20
CA PHE A 222 -0.07 13.10 4.26
C PHE A 222 -0.30 12.22 5.50
N LEU A 223 -0.85 11.02 5.34
CA LEU A 223 -1.09 10.09 6.46
C LEU A 223 0.19 9.62 7.14
N LEU A 224 1.33 9.59 6.44
CA LEU A 224 2.64 9.31 7.03
C LEU A 224 3.24 10.52 7.76
N SER A 225 2.86 11.74 7.41
CA SER A 225 3.43 12.98 7.94
C SER A 225 2.96 13.32 9.36
N ASP A 226 3.62 14.29 9.99
CA ASP A 226 3.26 14.81 11.30
C ASP A 226 1.95 15.62 11.26
N ALA A 227 1.53 16.14 10.09
CA ALA A 227 0.25 16.78 9.90
C ALA A 227 -0.93 15.83 10.19
N ALA A 228 -0.72 14.53 10.12
CA ALA A 228 -1.70 13.50 10.46
C ALA A 228 -1.53 12.93 11.89
N ALA A 229 -0.85 13.62 12.81
CA ALA A 229 -0.51 13.13 14.14
C ALA A 229 -1.74 12.68 14.97
N SER A 230 -2.90 13.28 14.76
CA SER A 230 -4.15 12.93 15.44
C SER A 230 -5.03 11.96 14.64
N ILE A 231 -4.54 11.38 13.51
CA ILE A 231 -5.31 10.51 12.63
C ILE A 231 -4.79 9.08 12.76
N THR A 232 -5.62 8.19 13.32
CA THR A 232 -5.36 6.75 13.39
C THR A 232 -6.64 5.95 13.33
N GLY A 233 -6.61 4.73 12.79
CA GLY A 233 -7.77 3.87 12.60
C GLY A 233 -8.72 4.32 11.47
N GLN A 234 -8.34 5.35 10.70
CA GLN A 234 -9.19 5.95 9.69
C GLN A 234 -8.98 5.31 8.32
N THR A 235 -10.03 5.46 7.51
CA THR A 235 -10.02 5.08 6.09
C THR A 235 -10.25 6.34 5.26
N LEU A 236 -9.25 6.73 4.46
CA LEU A 236 -9.34 7.87 3.55
C LEU A 236 -9.66 7.37 2.14
N VAL A 237 -10.79 7.78 1.62
CA VAL A 237 -11.21 7.48 0.24
C VAL A 237 -10.59 8.51 -0.70
N VAL A 238 -9.96 8.06 -1.79
CA VAL A 238 -9.32 8.88 -2.83
C VAL A 238 -9.80 8.38 -4.18
N ASP A 239 -11.02 8.75 -4.56
CA ASP A 239 -11.76 8.14 -5.66
C ASP A 239 -12.45 9.15 -6.60
N ALA A 240 -12.10 10.42 -6.50
CA ALA A 240 -12.71 11.51 -7.26
C ALA A 240 -14.24 11.62 -7.09
N GLY A 241 -14.78 11.13 -5.95
CA GLY A 241 -16.22 11.17 -5.66
C GLY A 241 -17.00 10.01 -6.29
N LEU A 242 -16.33 8.94 -6.71
CA LEU A 242 -16.97 7.76 -7.31
C LEU A 242 -17.90 7.02 -6.33
N LEU A 243 -17.60 7.08 -5.04
CA LEU A 243 -18.35 6.42 -3.96
C LEU A 243 -19.19 7.40 -3.12
N ALA A 244 -19.28 8.64 -3.55
CA ALA A 244 -20.04 9.69 -2.83
C ALA A 244 -21.56 9.53 -2.98
#